data_4c8f9f90af244000305af9373837078e
#
_entry.id   4c8f9f90af244000305af9373837078e
#
_cell.length_a   1.000
_cell.length_b   1.000
_cell.length_c   1.000
_cell.angle_alpha   90.00
_cell.angle_beta   90.00
_cell.angle_gamma   90.00
#
_symmetry.space_group_name_H-M   'P 1'
#
loop_
_entity.id
_entity.type
_entity.pdbx_description
1 polymer ?
#
loop_
_entity_poly.entity_id
_entity_poly.type
_entity_poly.pdbx_seq_one_letter_code
_entity_poly.pdbx_strand_id
1 'polypeptide(L)'
;LADSGLAEQVELIKITPVVQSNEELSKFWTATQSHLRPSAAYIASVVLIQAQQPARSALPVLTRGPRDAQGHETGIAVQPGLQASLPLLTSAQPPAGQNVAGIGDLVMLQGQALDGADRRVLLENDPWQVALEIAALPAQMPDRPAATTAGFSLAGQAAALPVGIYRATLEVTRPDLLNQAKRMASNRIALTLAPRITNLPQTVARAGDGSAT
;
A
#
# COMPACT_ATOMS: atom_id res chain seq x y z
N LEU A 1 2.33 46.71 20.76
CA LEU A 1 2.31 45.93 19.51
C LEU A 1 3.68 45.40 19.11
N ALA A 2 4.79 46.09 19.47
CA ALA A 2 6.15 45.64 19.17
C ALA A 2 6.54 44.34 19.91
N ASP A 3 5.91 44.04 21.06
CA ASP A 3 6.21 42.88 21.90
C ASP A 3 5.30 41.68 21.62
N SER A 4 4.34 41.80 20.71
CA SER A 4 3.33 40.76 20.47
C SER A 4 3.73 39.73 19.40
N GLY A 5 4.85 39.92 18.68
CA GLY A 5 5.24 39.06 17.56
C GLY A 5 4.27 39.05 16.37
N LEU A 6 3.24 39.90 16.41
CA LEU A 6 2.21 39.96 15.34
C LEU A 6 2.75 40.49 14.00
N ALA A 7 3.86 41.28 14.06
CA ALA A 7 4.50 41.79 12.86
C ALA A 7 5.33 40.77 12.07
N GLU A 8 5.69 39.65 12.71
CA GLU A 8 6.53 38.59 12.13
C GLU A 8 5.70 37.38 11.63
N GLN A 9 4.39 37.50 11.68
CA GLN A 9 3.51 36.40 11.22
C GLN A 9 3.46 36.33 9.70
N VAL A 10 3.26 35.10 9.20
CA VAL A 10 3.17 34.78 7.76
C VAL A 10 1.98 35.49 7.11
N GLU A 11 0.89 35.69 7.86
CA GLU A 11 -0.28 36.47 7.42
C GLU A 11 -0.50 37.68 8.28
N LEU A 12 -0.57 38.84 7.65
CA LEU A 12 -0.91 40.09 8.30
C LEU A 12 -2.42 40.19 8.56
N ILE A 13 -2.79 40.68 9.72
CA ILE A 13 -4.19 40.91 10.04
C ILE A 13 -4.70 42.04 9.13
N LYS A 14 -5.70 41.76 8.31
CA LYS A 14 -6.40 42.74 7.49
C LYS A 14 -7.63 43.20 8.23
N ILE A 15 -7.75 44.50 8.39
CA ILE A 15 -8.94 45.17 8.93
C ILE A 15 -9.62 45.91 7.80
N THR A 16 -10.83 45.48 7.42
CA THR A 16 -11.59 46.05 6.32
C THR A 16 -12.83 46.75 6.88
N PRO A 17 -13.07 48.02 6.58
CA PRO A 17 -14.29 48.69 7.00
C PRO A 17 -15.50 48.10 6.27
N VAL A 18 -16.59 47.91 7.00
CA VAL A 18 -17.87 47.46 6.45
C VAL A 18 -18.83 48.63 6.47
N VAL A 19 -19.37 48.97 5.30
CA VAL A 19 -20.38 50.00 5.20
C VAL A 19 -21.72 49.43 5.64
N GLN A 20 -22.23 49.91 6.76
CA GLN A 20 -23.56 49.53 7.26
C GLN A 20 -24.53 50.71 7.06
N SER A 21 -25.76 50.39 6.73
CA SER A 21 -26.84 51.38 6.66
C SER A 21 -27.25 51.83 8.06
N ASN A 22 -27.84 53.04 8.16
CA ASN A 22 -28.38 53.52 9.44
C ASN A 22 -29.47 52.59 10.03
N GLU A 23 -30.19 51.89 9.16
CA GLU A 23 -31.18 50.91 9.58
C GLU A 23 -30.57 49.71 10.25
N GLU A 24 -29.49 49.15 9.69
CA GLU A 24 -28.77 48.01 10.25
C GLU A 24 -28.14 48.37 11.61
N LEU A 25 -27.53 49.57 11.70
CA LEU A 25 -26.99 50.06 12.96
C LEU A 25 -28.08 50.23 14.01
N SER A 26 -29.24 50.77 13.62
CA SER A 26 -30.37 50.94 14.53
C SER A 26 -30.89 49.59 15.04
N LYS A 27 -31.03 48.59 14.14
CA LYS A 27 -31.44 47.25 14.53
C LYS A 27 -30.43 46.60 15.48
N PHE A 28 -29.13 46.77 15.22
CA PHE A 28 -28.08 46.24 16.09
C PHE A 28 -28.16 46.84 17.51
N TRP A 29 -28.26 48.17 17.64
CA TRP A 29 -28.35 48.84 18.93
C TRP A 29 -29.65 48.54 19.66
N THR A 30 -30.74 48.37 18.94
CA THR A 30 -32.04 47.95 19.52
C THR A 30 -31.93 46.50 20.05
N ALA A 31 -31.33 45.61 19.31
CA ALA A 31 -31.12 44.22 19.73
C ALA A 31 -30.26 44.10 21.00
N THR A 32 -29.29 45.01 21.18
CA THR A 32 -28.43 45.06 22.36
C THR A 32 -29.05 45.90 23.49
N GLN A 33 -30.32 46.35 23.36
CA GLN A 33 -31.05 47.16 24.35
C GLN A 33 -30.25 48.45 24.76
N SER A 34 -29.52 49.02 23.83
CA SER A 34 -28.68 50.17 24.07
C SER A 34 -29.08 51.35 23.16
N HIS A 35 -28.79 52.54 23.62
CA HIS A 35 -29.00 53.72 22.80
C HIS A 35 -28.09 53.78 21.57
N LEU A 36 -28.60 54.24 20.44
CA LEU A 36 -27.83 54.43 19.22
C LEU A 36 -26.61 55.32 19.47
N ARG A 37 -25.44 54.82 19.08
CA ARG A 37 -24.16 55.55 19.17
C ARG A 37 -23.50 55.60 17.79
N PRO A 38 -22.74 56.68 17.49
CA PRO A 38 -21.91 56.69 16.30
C PRO A 38 -20.96 55.46 16.33
N SER A 39 -21.06 54.63 15.30
CA SER A 39 -20.35 53.36 15.25
C SER A 39 -19.78 53.11 13.86
N ALA A 40 -18.65 52.43 13.78
CA ALA A 40 -18.07 51.92 12.54
C ALA A 40 -17.83 50.42 12.70
N ALA A 41 -18.25 49.65 11.70
CA ALA A 41 -18.05 48.21 11.69
C ALA A 41 -16.81 47.87 10.88
N TYR A 42 -16.06 46.89 11.35
CA TYR A 42 -14.87 46.36 10.68
C TYR A 42 -14.90 44.84 10.72
N ILE A 43 -14.38 44.22 9.66
CA ILE A 43 -14.07 42.80 9.63
C ILE A 43 -12.57 42.66 9.78
N ALA A 44 -12.12 41.91 10.77
CA ALA A 44 -10.73 41.54 10.94
C ALA A 44 -10.51 40.09 10.46
N SER A 45 -9.46 39.86 9.69
CA SER A 45 -9.08 38.50 9.29
C SER A 45 -8.60 37.68 10.50
N VAL A 46 -8.70 36.39 10.40
CA VAL A 46 -8.21 35.47 11.44
C VAL A 46 -6.70 35.58 11.59
N VAL A 47 -6.22 35.38 12.82
CA VAL A 47 -4.79 35.28 13.15
C VAL A 47 -4.38 33.84 13.11
N LEU A 48 -3.32 33.54 12.36
CA LEU A 48 -2.69 32.22 12.37
C LEU A 48 -1.67 32.20 13.52
N ILE A 49 -1.95 31.40 14.54
CA ILE A 49 -1.01 31.20 15.65
C ILE A 49 -0.06 30.07 15.28
N GLN A 50 1.17 30.43 14.93
CA GLN A 50 2.21 29.44 14.63
C GLN A 50 3.06 29.19 15.86
N ALA A 51 3.13 27.93 16.31
CA ALA A 51 4.03 27.57 17.38
C ALA A 51 5.48 27.51 16.83
N GLN A 52 6.37 28.30 17.39
CA GLN A 52 7.79 28.31 17.04
C GLN A 52 8.58 27.14 17.64
N GLN A 53 7.91 26.24 18.35
CA GLN A 53 8.59 25.07 18.88
C GLN A 53 8.82 24.05 17.76
N PRO A 54 10.07 23.62 17.55
CA PRO A 54 10.35 22.56 16.59
C PRO A 54 9.55 21.31 16.97
N ALA A 55 8.86 20.72 16.00
CA ALA A 55 8.16 19.45 16.20
C ALA A 55 9.21 18.40 16.67
N ARG A 56 9.18 18.04 17.93
CA ARG A 56 9.99 16.94 18.42
C ARG A 56 9.30 15.66 17.99
N SER A 57 9.94 14.91 17.09
CA SER A 57 9.54 13.55 16.81
C SER A 57 9.64 12.74 18.08
N ALA A 58 8.54 12.19 18.56
CA ALA A 58 8.55 11.29 19.68
C ALA A 58 9.42 10.07 19.31
N LEU A 59 10.35 9.72 20.16
CA LEU A 59 11.10 8.48 19.99
C LEU A 59 10.13 7.29 20.09
N PRO A 60 10.31 6.25 19.25
CA PRO A 60 9.49 5.06 19.37
C PRO A 60 9.66 4.43 20.75
N VAL A 61 8.55 4.01 21.33
CA VAL A 61 8.56 3.26 22.59
C VAL A 61 9.10 1.87 22.30
N LEU A 62 10.30 1.56 22.76
CA LEU A 62 10.93 0.25 22.52
C LEU A 62 10.42 -0.81 23.51
N THR A 63 10.13 -0.39 24.75
CA THR A 63 9.63 -1.27 25.80
C THR A 63 8.61 -0.54 26.66
N ARG A 64 7.64 -1.26 27.20
CA ARG A 64 6.64 -0.73 28.13
C ARG A 64 6.23 -1.81 29.12
N GLY A 65 6.08 -1.45 30.38
CA GLY A 65 5.58 -2.35 31.41
C GLY A 65 6.32 -2.22 32.73
N PRO A 66 5.95 -3.04 33.73
CA PRO A 66 6.67 -3.11 34.99
C PRO A 66 8.11 -3.60 34.75
N ARG A 67 9.01 -3.24 35.68
CA ARG A 67 10.40 -3.70 35.62
C ARG A 67 10.57 -5.01 36.39
N ASP A 68 11.37 -5.91 35.82
CA ASP A 68 11.79 -7.12 36.51
C ASP A 68 12.79 -6.82 37.64
N ALA A 69 13.19 -7.86 38.39
CA ALA A 69 14.16 -7.73 39.46
C ALA A 69 15.55 -7.26 39.01
N GLN A 70 15.84 -7.32 37.71
CA GLN A 70 17.08 -6.87 37.07
C GLN A 70 16.95 -5.45 36.50
N GLY A 71 15.77 -4.80 36.64
CA GLY A 71 15.49 -3.46 36.16
C GLY A 71 15.07 -3.38 34.71
N HIS A 72 14.83 -4.51 34.02
CA HIS A 72 14.32 -4.54 32.66
C HIS A 72 12.82 -4.37 32.65
N GLU A 73 12.30 -3.59 31.70
CA GLU A 73 10.87 -3.42 31.52
C GLU A 73 10.29 -4.69 30.89
N THR A 74 9.35 -5.34 31.61
CA THR A 74 8.60 -6.50 31.13
C THR A 74 7.30 -6.04 30.53
N GLY A 75 7.24 -5.85 29.27
CA GLY A 75 6.03 -5.38 28.62
C GLY A 75 6.10 -5.62 27.12
N ILE A 76 5.37 -4.82 26.37
CA ILE A 76 5.36 -4.94 24.91
C ILE A 76 6.70 -4.44 24.38
N ALA A 77 7.55 -5.33 23.90
CA ALA A 77 8.73 -4.98 23.12
C ALA A 77 8.29 -4.60 21.71
N VAL A 78 8.53 -3.34 21.33
CA VAL A 78 8.30 -2.88 19.95
C VAL A 78 9.65 -2.85 19.26
N GLN A 79 9.83 -3.69 18.26
CA GLN A 79 10.95 -3.61 17.34
C GLN A 79 10.54 -2.76 16.14
N PRO A 80 10.98 -1.51 16.00
CA PRO A 80 10.73 -0.70 14.82
C PRO A 80 11.59 -1.23 13.68
N GLY A 81 11.13 -2.27 13.01
CA GLY A 81 11.73 -2.79 11.80
C GLY A 81 11.24 -1.97 10.59
N LEU A 82 12.14 -1.53 9.73
CA LEU A 82 11.81 -0.92 8.43
C LEU A 82 11.28 -1.94 7.42
N GLN A 83 11.32 -3.24 7.75
CA GLN A 83 10.78 -4.29 6.89
C GLN A 83 9.30 -4.49 7.16
N ALA A 84 8.53 -4.58 6.08
CA ALA A 84 7.12 -4.92 6.15
C ALA A 84 6.95 -6.26 6.87
N SER A 85 6.16 -6.29 7.93
CA SER A 85 5.85 -7.52 8.67
C SER A 85 4.98 -8.47 7.85
N LEU A 86 4.27 -7.97 6.84
CA LEU A 86 3.42 -8.73 5.94
C LEU A 86 4.12 -8.97 4.59
N PRO A 87 3.94 -10.13 3.97
CA PRO A 87 4.45 -10.37 2.63
C PRO A 87 3.78 -9.41 1.63
N LEU A 88 4.58 -8.81 0.77
CA LEU A 88 4.12 -7.88 -0.25
C LEU A 88 4.67 -8.31 -1.60
N LEU A 89 3.80 -8.57 -2.57
CA LEU A 89 4.17 -8.84 -3.96
C LEU A 89 4.17 -7.55 -4.77
N THR A 90 5.21 -7.36 -5.57
CA THR A 90 5.36 -6.22 -6.50
C THR A 90 5.16 -6.62 -7.93
N SER A 91 5.63 -7.82 -8.32
CA SER A 91 5.48 -8.32 -9.68
C SER A 91 5.52 -9.83 -9.77
N ALA A 92 4.91 -10.38 -10.83
CA ALA A 92 5.09 -11.74 -11.28
C ALA A 92 5.84 -11.69 -12.61
N GLN A 93 6.93 -12.46 -12.70
CA GLN A 93 7.80 -12.49 -13.88
C GLN A 93 7.80 -13.90 -14.49
N PRO A 94 7.12 -14.07 -15.62
CA PRO A 94 7.29 -15.26 -16.46
C PRO A 94 8.71 -15.34 -17.03
N PRO A 95 9.14 -16.51 -17.50
CA PRO A 95 10.48 -16.69 -18.06
C PRO A 95 10.71 -15.80 -19.31
N ALA A 96 11.98 -15.54 -19.61
CA ALA A 96 12.41 -14.76 -20.78
C ALA A 96 11.86 -13.33 -20.88
N GLY A 97 11.46 -12.71 -19.75
CA GLY A 97 10.94 -11.35 -19.72
C GLY A 97 9.57 -11.17 -20.40
N GLN A 98 8.83 -12.24 -20.56
CA GLN A 98 7.48 -12.21 -21.13
C GLN A 98 6.48 -11.60 -20.14
N ASN A 99 5.41 -10.98 -20.66
CA ASN A 99 4.32 -10.46 -19.84
C ASN A 99 3.24 -11.51 -19.51
N VAL A 100 3.32 -12.68 -20.14
CA VAL A 100 2.38 -13.78 -19.99
C VAL A 100 3.11 -15.09 -19.72
N ALA A 101 2.56 -15.92 -18.86
CA ALA A 101 3.09 -17.23 -18.55
C ALA A 101 2.40 -18.30 -19.42
N GLY A 102 3.16 -19.30 -19.85
CA GLY A 102 2.62 -20.51 -20.46
C GLY A 102 2.46 -21.63 -19.44
N ILE A 103 1.59 -22.60 -19.73
CA ILE A 103 1.52 -23.82 -18.95
C ILE A 103 2.86 -24.55 -19.03
N GLY A 104 3.45 -24.87 -17.89
CA GLY A 104 4.78 -25.48 -17.78
C GLY A 104 5.88 -24.50 -17.41
N ASP A 105 5.62 -23.22 -17.43
CA ASP A 105 6.59 -22.21 -17.07
C ASP A 105 6.89 -22.16 -15.56
N LEU A 106 8.10 -21.72 -15.25
CA LEU A 106 8.51 -21.31 -13.93
C LEU A 106 8.28 -19.80 -13.78
N VAL A 107 7.36 -19.39 -12.93
CA VAL A 107 7.07 -17.98 -12.68
C VAL A 107 7.77 -17.52 -11.41
N MET A 108 8.45 -16.38 -11.50
CA MET A 108 9.12 -15.76 -10.36
C MET A 108 8.27 -14.60 -9.82
N LEU A 109 7.94 -14.65 -8.54
CA LEU A 109 7.33 -13.57 -7.80
C LEU A 109 8.42 -12.70 -7.18
N GLN A 110 8.28 -11.39 -7.29
CA GLN A 110 9.14 -10.43 -6.63
C GLN A 110 8.35 -9.63 -5.61
N GLY A 111 9.03 -9.25 -4.53
CA GLY A 111 8.38 -8.52 -3.47
C GLY A 111 9.26 -8.28 -2.25
N GLN A 112 8.62 -8.12 -1.13
CA GLN A 112 9.27 -7.93 0.17
C GLN A 112 8.66 -8.88 1.18
N ALA A 113 9.49 -9.34 2.13
CA ALA A 113 9.05 -10.21 3.17
C ALA A 113 8.37 -11.50 2.64
N LEU A 114 8.97 -12.15 1.63
CA LEU A 114 8.45 -13.38 1.02
C LEU A 114 9.03 -14.66 1.63
N ASP A 115 9.98 -14.54 2.57
CA ASP A 115 10.54 -15.65 3.32
C ASP A 115 9.54 -16.23 4.33
N GLY A 116 9.73 -17.46 4.71
CA GLY A 116 8.89 -18.17 5.68
C GLY A 116 8.81 -19.66 5.36
N ALA A 117 8.18 -20.41 6.24
CA ALA A 117 7.87 -21.81 6.03
C ALA A 117 6.56 -21.96 5.21
N ASP A 118 6.32 -23.14 4.68
CA ASP A 118 5.07 -23.51 3.97
C ASP A 118 4.61 -22.48 2.95
N ARG A 119 5.52 -22.00 2.13
CA ARG A 119 5.20 -21.03 1.09
C ARG A 119 4.32 -21.66 0.03
N ARG A 120 3.18 -21.02 -0.26
CA ARG A 120 2.23 -21.46 -1.29
C ARG A 120 1.75 -20.29 -2.09
N VAL A 121 1.52 -20.50 -3.37
CA VAL A 121 0.92 -19.54 -4.27
C VAL A 121 -0.51 -19.99 -4.55
N LEU A 122 -1.46 -19.12 -4.21
CA LEU A 122 -2.87 -19.29 -4.54
C LEU A 122 -3.14 -18.56 -5.85
N LEU A 123 -3.62 -19.27 -6.85
CA LEU A 123 -4.07 -18.72 -8.14
C LEU A 123 -5.59 -18.79 -8.20
N GLU A 124 -6.23 -17.61 -8.28
CA GLU A 124 -7.69 -17.50 -8.34
C GLU A 124 -8.14 -16.89 -9.66
N ASN A 125 -9.18 -17.46 -10.24
CA ASN A 125 -9.85 -16.92 -11.43
C ASN A 125 -11.36 -17.04 -11.22
N ASP A 126 -12.04 -15.93 -10.94
CA ASP A 126 -13.47 -15.93 -10.65
C ASP A 126 -14.35 -16.34 -11.85
N PRO A 127 -14.10 -15.86 -13.08
CA PRO A 127 -14.88 -16.28 -14.24
C PRO A 127 -14.90 -17.80 -14.46
N TRP A 128 -13.81 -18.49 -14.15
CA TRP A 128 -13.70 -19.94 -14.28
C TRP A 128 -13.90 -20.69 -12.96
N GLN A 129 -14.18 -19.96 -11.86
CA GLN A 129 -14.30 -20.53 -10.51
C GLN A 129 -13.12 -21.43 -10.13
N VAL A 130 -11.92 -21.03 -10.53
CA VAL A 130 -10.68 -21.76 -10.22
C VAL A 130 -10.03 -21.12 -9.01
N ALA A 131 -9.67 -21.98 -8.04
CA ALA A 131 -8.80 -21.65 -6.92
C ALA A 131 -7.79 -22.81 -6.78
N LEU A 132 -6.54 -22.57 -7.14
CA LEU A 132 -5.50 -23.59 -7.12
C LEU A 132 -4.32 -23.15 -6.24
N GLU A 133 -3.96 -23.99 -5.29
CA GLU A 133 -2.77 -23.83 -4.46
C GLU A 133 -1.58 -24.58 -5.08
N ILE A 134 -0.45 -23.89 -5.25
CA ILE A 134 0.80 -24.45 -5.76
C ILE A 134 1.89 -24.20 -4.73
N ALA A 135 2.64 -25.22 -4.36
CA ALA A 135 3.79 -25.05 -3.48
C ALA A 135 4.83 -24.12 -4.12
N ALA A 136 5.25 -23.10 -3.40
CA ALA A 136 6.32 -22.25 -3.86
C ALA A 136 7.66 -22.97 -3.70
N LEU A 137 8.46 -22.92 -4.74
CA LEU A 137 9.81 -23.45 -4.73
C LEU A 137 10.72 -22.57 -3.84
N PRO A 138 11.69 -23.14 -3.15
CA PRO A 138 12.72 -22.36 -2.49
C PRO A 138 13.45 -21.51 -3.55
N ALA A 139 13.78 -20.27 -3.20
CA ALA A 139 14.58 -19.42 -4.07
C ALA A 139 15.96 -20.04 -4.23
N GLN A 140 16.17 -20.79 -5.29
CA GLN A 140 17.43 -21.49 -5.58
C GLN A 140 18.40 -20.60 -6.37
N MET A 141 18.17 -19.29 -6.45
CA MET A 141 19.10 -18.40 -7.14
C MET A 141 20.11 -17.85 -6.14
N PRO A 142 21.41 -18.08 -6.35
CA PRO A 142 22.48 -17.63 -5.45
C PRO A 142 22.49 -16.11 -5.24
N ASP A 143 21.91 -15.33 -6.16
CA ASP A 143 21.93 -13.86 -6.15
C ASP A 143 20.63 -13.19 -5.69
N ARG A 144 19.62 -13.96 -5.29
CA ARG A 144 18.31 -13.40 -4.88
C ARG A 144 17.90 -13.91 -3.52
N PRO A 145 17.83 -13.03 -2.50
CA PRO A 145 17.44 -13.45 -1.18
C PRO A 145 15.99 -13.94 -1.13
N ALA A 146 15.73 -15.01 -0.37
CA ALA A 146 14.41 -15.62 -0.19
C ALA A 146 13.34 -14.61 0.30
N ALA A 147 13.77 -13.54 0.97
CA ALA A 147 12.89 -12.48 1.43
C ALA A 147 12.29 -11.62 0.31
N THR A 148 12.90 -11.62 -0.88
CA THR A 148 12.47 -10.77 -2.01
C THR A 148 11.97 -11.55 -3.21
N THR A 149 12.17 -12.88 -3.24
CA THR A 149 11.78 -13.72 -4.38
C THR A 149 11.15 -15.04 -3.95
N ALA A 150 10.15 -15.48 -4.71
CA ALA A 150 9.55 -16.80 -4.59
C ALA A 150 9.20 -17.32 -5.98
N GLY A 151 9.59 -18.55 -6.30
CA GLY A 151 9.26 -19.18 -7.57
C GLY A 151 8.15 -20.21 -7.42
N PHE A 152 7.37 -20.43 -8.45
CA PHE A 152 6.44 -21.56 -8.53
C PHE A 152 6.34 -22.08 -9.95
N SER A 153 6.03 -23.36 -10.10
CA SER A 153 5.96 -24.02 -11.40
C SER A 153 4.52 -24.28 -11.82
N LEU A 154 4.20 -23.93 -13.05
CA LEU A 154 2.93 -24.27 -13.69
C LEU A 154 2.95 -25.63 -14.39
N ALA A 155 4.05 -26.39 -14.27
CA ALA A 155 4.16 -27.71 -14.86
C ALA A 155 3.13 -28.68 -14.27
N GLY A 156 2.49 -29.46 -15.12
CA GLY A 156 1.47 -30.42 -14.71
C GLY A 156 0.10 -29.83 -14.39
N GLN A 157 -0.08 -28.52 -14.47
CA GLN A 157 -1.33 -27.84 -14.09
C GLN A 157 -2.28 -27.56 -15.27
N ALA A 158 -2.00 -28.09 -16.45
CA ALA A 158 -2.75 -27.81 -17.69
C ALA A 158 -4.26 -28.09 -17.58
N ALA A 159 -4.66 -29.12 -16.83
CA ALA A 159 -6.07 -29.46 -16.67
C ALA A 159 -6.80 -28.59 -15.65
N ALA A 160 -6.05 -28.02 -14.68
CA ALA A 160 -6.61 -27.22 -13.59
C ALA A 160 -6.61 -25.70 -13.88
N LEU A 161 -5.80 -25.26 -14.86
CA LEU A 161 -5.60 -23.84 -15.15
C LEU A 161 -6.01 -23.50 -16.59
N PRO A 162 -7.27 -23.13 -16.85
CA PRO A 162 -7.67 -22.54 -18.12
C PRO A 162 -6.88 -21.26 -18.42
N VAL A 163 -6.78 -20.90 -19.70
CA VAL A 163 -6.16 -19.63 -20.12
C VAL A 163 -6.97 -18.46 -19.57
N GLY A 164 -6.28 -17.41 -19.16
CA GLY A 164 -6.96 -16.24 -18.60
C GLY A 164 -6.08 -15.43 -17.66
N ILE A 165 -6.71 -14.48 -16.97
CA ILE A 165 -6.05 -13.63 -15.99
C ILE A 165 -6.35 -14.16 -14.59
N TYR A 166 -5.32 -14.47 -13.86
CA TYR A 166 -5.37 -14.97 -12.50
C TYR A 166 -4.93 -13.92 -11.50
N ARG A 167 -5.48 -13.98 -10.29
CA ARG A 167 -4.96 -13.29 -9.12
C ARG A 167 -4.03 -14.22 -8.40
N ALA A 168 -2.76 -13.84 -8.32
CA ALA A 168 -1.75 -14.59 -7.59
C ALA A 168 -1.55 -13.97 -6.20
N THR A 169 -1.62 -14.79 -5.16
CA THR A 169 -1.37 -14.45 -3.77
C THR A 169 -0.31 -15.41 -3.22
N LEU A 170 0.68 -14.89 -2.52
CA LEU A 170 1.65 -15.73 -1.82
C LEU A 170 1.25 -15.84 -0.34
N GLU A 171 1.14 -17.05 0.15
CA GLU A 171 0.97 -17.34 1.57
C GLU A 171 2.28 -17.89 2.15
N VAL A 172 2.64 -17.37 3.32
CA VAL A 172 3.83 -17.78 4.06
C VAL A 172 3.48 -18.03 5.52
N THR A 173 4.14 -18.97 6.16
CA THR A 173 4.00 -19.22 7.60
C THR A 173 5.20 -18.64 8.31
N ARG A 174 4.96 -17.75 9.28
CA ARG A 174 5.99 -17.11 10.10
C ARG A 174 5.62 -17.13 11.57
N PRO A 175 6.61 -17.11 12.48
CA PRO A 175 6.32 -16.86 13.88
C PRO A 175 5.76 -15.46 14.07
N ASP A 176 4.70 -15.35 14.85
CA ASP A 176 4.18 -14.07 15.32
C ASP A 176 5.00 -13.54 16.52
N LEU A 177 4.57 -12.43 17.10
CA LEU A 177 5.23 -11.82 18.27
C LEU A 177 5.24 -12.73 19.51
N LEU A 178 4.37 -13.74 19.56
CA LEU A 178 4.29 -14.77 20.59
C LEU A 178 5.01 -16.04 20.22
N ASN A 179 5.79 -16.03 19.14
CA ASN A 179 6.49 -17.18 18.56
C ASN A 179 5.54 -18.32 18.13
N GLN A 180 4.28 -17.99 17.82
CA GLN A 180 3.31 -18.94 17.28
C GLN A 180 3.35 -18.87 15.76
N ALA A 181 3.33 -20.04 15.10
CA ALA A 181 3.30 -20.13 13.65
C ALA A 181 1.99 -19.54 13.12
N LYS A 182 2.08 -18.45 12.39
CA LYS A 182 0.93 -17.75 11.78
C LYS A 182 1.06 -17.69 10.28
N ARG A 183 0.00 -18.08 9.58
CA ARG A 183 -0.11 -17.96 8.13
C ARG A 183 -0.45 -16.52 7.78
N MET A 184 0.31 -15.95 6.86
CA MET A 184 0.16 -14.59 6.37
C MET A 184 0.05 -14.61 4.85
N ALA A 185 -0.91 -13.86 4.31
CA ALA A 185 -1.11 -13.71 2.88
C ALA A 185 -0.59 -12.36 2.40
N SER A 186 -0.04 -12.35 1.20
CA SER A 186 0.36 -11.13 0.50
C SER A 186 -0.86 -10.39 -0.09
N ASN A 187 -0.59 -9.21 -0.67
CA ASN A 187 -1.50 -8.62 -1.63
C ASN A 187 -1.65 -9.52 -2.88
N ARG A 188 -2.68 -9.24 -3.67
CA ARG A 188 -2.98 -9.92 -4.93
C ARG A 188 -2.33 -9.18 -6.10
N ILE A 189 -1.70 -9.92 -6.99
CA ILE A 189 -1.17 -9.39 -8.25
C ILE A 189 -1.73 -10.18 -9.43
N ALA A 190 -1.80 -9.54 -10.61
CA ALA A 190 -2.29 -10.20 -11.81
C ALA A 190 -1.20 -11.07 -12.43
N LEU A 191 -1.59 -12.27 -12.86
CA LEU A 191 -0.80 -13.19 -13.68
C LEU A 191 -1.63 -13.62 -14.87
N THR A 192 -1.14 -13.36 -16.08
CA THR A 192 -1.81 -13.79 -17.31
C THR A 192 -1.26 -15.13 -17.76
N LEU A 193 -2.16 -16.11 -18.02
CA LEU A 193 -1.82 -17.39 -18.61
C LEU A 193 -2.25 -17.40 -20.09
N ALA A 194 -1.29 -17.66 -20.97
CA ALA A 194 -1.51 -17.81 -22.40
C ALA A 194 -1.56 -19.30 -22.82
N PRO A 195 -2.26 -19.64 -23.90
CA PRO A 195 -2.22 -20.98 -24.45
C PRO A 195 -0.83 -21.26 -25.04
N ARG A 196 -0.38 -22.50 -24.93
CA ARG A 196 0.84 -22.95 -25.58
C ARG A 196 0.51 -23.54 -26.95
N ILE A 197 1.11 -22.98 -28.00
CA ILE A 197 1.01 -23.55 -29.34
C ILE A 197 1.97 -24.73 -29.43
N THR A 198 1.43 -25.94 -29.61
CA THR A 198 2.23 -27.19 -29.62
C THR A 198 2.58 -27.65 -31.04
N ASN A 199 1.93 -27.12 -32.08
CA ASN A 199 2.02 -27.58 -33.47
C ASN A 199 2.77 -26.56 -34.36
N LEU A 200 3.88 -26.02 -33.91
CA LEU A 200 4.76 -25.19 -34.72
C LEU A 200 6.10 -25.90 -34.96
N PRO A 201 6.65 -25.79 -36.18
CA PRO A 201 6.11 -25.12 -37.37
C PRO A 201 5.20 -26.05 -38.17
N GLN A 202 4.05 -25.56 -38.62
CA GLN A 202 3.30 -26.21 -39.71
C GLN A 202 3.89 -25.74 -41.03
N THR A 203 4.39 -26.68 -41.84
CA THR A 203 4.74 -26.42 -43.21
C THR A 203 3.43 -26.39 -44.01
N VAL A 204 2.94 -25.20 -44.33
CA VAL A 204 1.82 -25.04 -45.20
C VAL A 204 2.32 -25.18 -46.64
N ALA A 205 2.01 -26.30 -47.28
CA ALA A 205 2.28 -26.46 -48.71
C ALA A 205 1.35 -25.50 -49.49
N ARG A 206 1.94 -24.58 -50.23
CA ARG A 206 1.19 -23.68 -51.09
C ARG A 206 0.93 -24.40 -52.42
N ALA A 207 -0.29 -24.62 -52.77
CA ALA A 207 -0.65 -25.13 -54.11
C ALA A 207 -0.17 -24.17 -55.18
N GLY A 208 0.15 -24.68 -56.37
CA GLY A 208 0.67 -23.85 -57.49
C GLY A 208 -0.25 -22.74 -57.96
N ASP A 209 -1.54 -22.76 -57.55
CA ASP A 209 -2.52 -21.72 -57.79
C ASP A 209 -2.53 -20.60 -56.74
N GLY A 210 -1.64 -20.69 -55.71
CA GLY A 210 -1.56 -19.72 -54.66
C GLY A 210 -2.50 -19.94 -53.50
N SER A 211 -3.38 -20.96 -53.49
CA SER A 211 -4.20 -21.33 -52.35
C SER A 211 -3.41 -22.13 -51.31
N ALA A 212 -3.72 -21.94 -50.01
CA ALA A 212 -3.19 -22.74 -48.94
C ALA A 212 -4.12 -23.92 -48.64
N THR A 213 -3.61 -25.12 -48.60
CA THR A 213 -4.30 -26.33 -48.18
C THR A 213 -3.89 -26.73 -46.76
#